data_aa293d114c3641f8ba2ba30262aecdc8
#
_entry.id   aa293d114c3641f8ba2ba30262aecdc8
#
_cell.length_a   1.000
_cell.length_b   1.000
_cell.length_c   1.000
_cell.angle_alpha   90.00
_cell.angle_beta   90.00
_cell.angle_gamma   90.00
#
_symmetry.space_group_name_H-M   'P 1'
#
loop_
_entity.id
_entity.type
_entity.pdbx_description
1 polymer ?
#
loop_
_entity_poly.entity_id
_entity_poly.type
_entity_poly.pdbx_seq_one_letter_code
_entity_poly.pdbx_strand_id
1 'polypeptide(L)'
;MCGIVGYVGKRNCTDVLINGLSKLEYRGYDSAGIAVFQDGKIAVAKSKGRLKDLEDKMEREGRPEGNVGIGHTRWGAPTASRL
;
A
#
# COMPACT_ATOMS: atom_id res chain seq x y z
N MET A 1 -11.90 8.99 -2.15
CA MET A 1 -12.19 7.75 -2.84
C MET A 1 -11.24 6.65 -2.42
N CYS A 2 -11.72 5.44 -2.29
CA CYS A 2 -10.89 4.34 -1.85
C CYS A 2 -10.63 3.38 -2.99
N GLY A 3 -9.43 2.82 -3.05
CA GLY A 3 -9.07 1.82 -4.03
C GLY A 3 -8.34 0.68 -3.37
N ILE A 4 -8.51 -0.52 -3.92
CA ILE A 4 -7.87 -1.72 -3.41
C ILE A 4 -7.23 -2.47 -4.56
N VAL A 5 -6.00 -2.95 -4.33
CA VAL A 5 -5.25 -3.78 -5.27
C VAL A 5 -4.82 -5.03 -4.52
N GLY A 6 -5.00 -6.18 -5.15
CA GLY A 6 -4.55 -7.44 -4.55
C GLY A 6 -3.63 -8.18 -5.51
N TYR A 7 -2.74 -8.99 -4.97
CA TYR A 7 -1.84 -9.78 -5.79
C TYR A 7 -1.51 -11.11 -5.12
N VAL A 8 -1.55 -12.16 -5.93
CA VAL A 8 -1.07 -13.49 -5.56
C VAL A 8 -0.29 -14.00 -6.77
N GLY A 9 0.96 -14.33 -6.61
CA GLY A 9 1.76 -14.79 -7.74
C GLY A 9 3.18 -15.12 -7.36
N LYS A 10 4.05 -15.12 -8.36
CA LYS A 10 5.45 -15.50 -8.18
C LYS A 10 6.38 -14.30 -8.03
N ARG A 11 5.88 -13.10 -8.28
CA ARG A 11 6.68 -11.89 -8.20
C ARG A 11 6.62 -11.30 -6.81
N ASN A 12 7.56 -10.42 -6.50
CA ASN A 12 7.50 -9.66 -5.26
C ASN A 12 6.24 -8.79 -5.30
N CYS A 13 5.29 -9.07 -4.44
CA CYS A 13 4.00 -8.40 -4.50
C CYS A 13 4.08 -6.92 -4.13
N THR A 14 5.08 -6.51 -3.34
CA THR A 14 5.20 -5.09 -2.99
C THR A 14 5.34 -4.24 -4.24
N ASP A 15 6.19 -4.64 -5.18
CA ASP A 15 6.36 -3.88 -6.42
C ASP A 15 5.08 -3.86 -7.24
N VAL A 16 4.38 -4.99 -7.30
CA VAL A 16 3.12 -5.07 -8.03
C VAL A 16 2.05 -4.20 -7.39
N LEU A 17 1.97 -4.22 -6.07
CA LEU A 17 1.00 -3.41 -5.34
C LEU A 17 1.28 -1.91 -5.52
N ILE A 18 2.52 -1.51 -5.40
CA ILE A 18 2.88 -0.10 -5.59
C ILE A 18 2.54 0.36 -7.01
N ASN A 19 2.85 -0.47 -8.00
CA ASN A 19 2.50 -0.13 -9.38
C ASN A 19 0.98 -0.01 -9.56
N GLY A 20 0.21 -0.91 -8.96
CA GLY A 20 -1.24 -0.84 -9.01
C GLY A 20 -1.79 0.41 -8.33
N LEU A 21 -1.25 0.75 -7.17
CA LEU A 21 -1.69 1.94 -6.45
C LEU A 21 -1.35 3.22 -7.21
N SER A 22 -0.23 3.23 -7.92
CA SER A 22 0.15 4.41 -8.69
C SER A 22 -0.88 4.74 -9.77
N LYS A 23 -1.56 3.74 -10.28
CA LYS A 23 -2.61 3.96 -11.29
C LYS A 23 -3.88 4.54 -10.69
N LEU A 24 -4.05 4.42 -9.38
CA LEU A 24 -5.19 4.99 -8.68
C LEU A 24 -4.90 6.39 -8.16
N GLU A 25 -3.67 6.82 -8.23
CA GLU A 25 -3.26 8.09 -7.65
C GLU A 25 -3.97 9.29 -8.29
N TYR A 26 -4.31 9.20 -9.55
CA TYR A 26 -4.98 10.29 -10.24
C TYR A 26 -6.35 10.63 -9.62
N ARG A 27 -6.93 9.71 -8.88
CA ARG A 27 -8.22 9.93 -8.24
C ARG A 27 -8.11 10.76 -6.96
N GLY A 28 -6.90 10.96 -6.48
CA GLY A 28 -6.69 11.65 -5.23
C GLY A 28 -6.90 10.74 -4.03
N TYR A 29 -6.08 10.92 -3.03
CA TYR A 29 -6.19 10.21 -1.76
C TYR A 29 -5.26 10.88 -0.76
N ASP A 30 -5.44 10.59 0.52
CA ASP A 30 -4.59 11.16 1.56
C ASP A 30 -3.82 10.13 2.36
N SER A 31 -4.02 8.86 2.09
CA SER A 31 -3.22 7.81 2.71
C SER A 31 -3.14 6.60 1.81
N ALA A 32 -2.06 5.86 1.94
CA ALA A 32 -1.83 4.63 1.19
C ALA A 32 -1.19 3.60 2.10
N GLY A 33 -1.44 2.34 1.83
CA GLY A 33 -0.84 1.28 2.62
C GLY A 33 -0.84 -0.04 1.88
N ILE A 34 0.05 -0.92 2.31
CA ILE A 34 0.10 -2.30 1.82
C ILE A 34 0.22 -3.25 3.00
N ALA A 35 -0.28 -4.45 2.81
CA ALA A 35 -0.11 -5.54 3.75
C ALA A 35 0.36 -6.75 2.95
N VAL A 36 1.50 -7.29 3.33
CA VAL A 36 2.16 -8.36 2.59
C VAL A 36 2.38 -9.55 3.52
N PHE A 37 2.03 -10.74 3.06
CA PHE A 37 2.30 -11.95 3.79
C PHE A 37 3.75 -12.33 3.58
N GLN A 38 4.52 -12.36 4.65
CA GLN A 38 5.96 -12.56 4.60
C GLN A 38 6.37 -13.50 5.72
N ASP A 39 6.92 -14.65 5.36
CA ASP A 39 7.46 -15.62 6.33
C ASP A 39 6.48 -15.98 7.46
N GLY A 40 5.23 -16.22 7.09
CA GLY A 40 4.21 -16.60 8.07
C GLY A 40 3.64 -15.44 8.87
N LYS A 41 4.03 -14.21 8.53
CA LYS A 41 3.56 -13.02 9.23
C LYS A 41 3.05 -12.01 8.22
N ILE A 42 2.27 -11.05 8.68
CA ILE A 42 1.80 -9.97 7.84
C ILE A 42 2.62 -8.73 8.13
N ALA A 43 3.31 -8.25 7.10
CA ALA A 43 4.07 -7.01 7.19
C ALA A 43 3.20 -5.89 6.64
N VAL A 44 3.01 -4.83 7.41
CA VAL A 44 2.15 -3.71 7.03
C VAL A 44 2.99 -2.45 6.92
N ALA A 45 2.79 -1.71 5.84
CA ALA A 45 3.40 -0.41 5.67
C ALA A 45 2.30 0.58 5.30
N LYS A 46 2.20 1.67 6.03
CA LYS A 46 1.18 2.70 5.81
C LYS A 46 1.81 4.08 5.92
N SER A 47 1.26 5.01 5.17
CA SER A 47 1.71 6.39 5.25
C SER A 47 0.57 7.32 4.87
N LYS A 48 0.50 8.47 5.55
CA LYS A 48 -0.35 9.56 5.11
C LYS A 48 0.35 10.27 3.98
N GLY A 49 -0.43 10.82 3.06
CA GLY A 49 0.12 11.55 1.94
C GLY A 49 0.15 10.71 0.67
N ARG A 50 1.07 11.03 -0.18
CA ARG A 50 1.12 10.42 -1.50
C ARG A 50 1.88 9.10 -1.46
N LEU A 51 1.75 8.35 -2.54
CA LEU A 51 2.43 7.07 -2.69
C LEU A 51 3.95 7.21 -2.50
N LYS A 52 4.51 8.32 -2.93
CA LYS A 52 5.92 8.58 -2.74
C LYS A 52 6.32 8.56 -1.27
N ASP A 53 5.46 9.08 -0.41
CA ASP A 53 5.73 9.08 1.03
C ASP A 53 5.76 7.67 1.57
N LEU A 54 4.89 6.80 1.06
CA LEU A 54 4.90 5.39 1.45
C LEU A 54 6.18 4.71 0.99
N GLU A 55 6.62 4.97 -0.23
CA GLU A 55 7.85 4.38 -0.74
C GLU A 55 9.07 4.85 0.05
N ASP A 56 9.13 6.12 0.37
CA ASP A 56 10.23 6.66 1.19
C ASP A 56 10.26 6.01 2.56
N LYS A 57 9.09 5.82 3.14
CA LYS A 57 8.98 5.17 4.44
C LYS A 57 9.49 3.73 4.38
N MET A 58 9.13 3.01 3.34
CA MET A 58 9.58 1.63 3.18
C MET A 58 11.09 1.54 2.97
N GLU A 59 11.68 2.51 2.30
CA GLU A 59 13.13 2.52 2.14
C GLU A 59 13.86 2.74 3.46
N ARG A 60 13.27 3.53 4.35
CA ARG A 60 13.88 3.78 5.67
C ARG A 60 13.65 2.65 6.65
N GLU A 61 12.49 2.02 6.61
CA GLU A 61 12.09 1.05 7.62
C GLU A 61 12.14 -0.39 7.15
N GLY A 62 12.37 -0.61 5.87
CA GLY A 62 12.37 -1.93 5.30
C GLY A 62 11.19 -2.14 4.37
N ARG A 63 11.47 -2.73 3.22
CA ARG A 63 10.48 -2.98 2.19
C ARG A 63 9.96 -4.41 2.36
N PRO A 64 8.66 -4.60 2.55
CA PRO A 64 8.11 -5.95 2.67
C PRO A 64 8.36 -6.77 1.41
N GLU A 65 8.56 -8.07 1.58
CA GLU A 65 8.75 -8.98 0.45
C GLU A 65 7.86 -10.20 0.64
N GLY A 66 7.23 -10.60 -0.44
CA GLY A 66 6.36 -11.78 -0.43
C GLY A 66 5.60 -11.84 -1.73
N ASN A 67 4.82 -12.90 -1.91
CA ASN A 67 4.06 -13.08 -3.15
C ASN A 67 2.56 -12.96 -2.97
N VAL A 68 2.10 -12.63 -1.78
CA VAL A 68 0.68 -12.42 -1.51
C VAL A 68 0.53 -11.13 -0.74
N GLY A 69 -0.35 -10.26 -1.20
CA GLY A 69 -0.57 -9.03 -0.47
C GLY A 69 -1.71 -8.20 -1.04
N ILE A 70 -2.06 -7.18 -0.29
CA ILE A 70 -3.06 -6.21 -0.72
C ILE A 70 -2.51 -4.81 -0.51
N GLY A 71 -2.99 -3.88 -1.33
CA GLY A 71 -2.69 -2.47 -1.17
C GLY A 71 -3.98 -1.67 -1.21
N HIS A 72 -3.95 -0.50 -0.60
CA HIS A 72 -5.13 0.36 -0.64
C HIS A 72 -4.72 1.82 -0.64
N THR A 73 -5.60 2.63 -1.21
CA THR A 73 -5.56 4.08 -1.06
C THR A 73 -6.84 4.48 -0.35
N ARG A 74 -6.77 5.54 0.42
CA ARG A 74 -7.91 6.00 1.16
C ARG A 74 -8.07 7.51 0.99
N TRP A 75 -9.28 7.90 0.68
CA TRP A 75 -9.64 9.29 0.61
C TRP A 75 -9.98 9.80 2.01
N GLY A 76 -9.35 10.88 2.41
CA GLY A 76 -9.52 11.38 3.76
C GLY A 76 -10.59 12.42 3.93
N ALA A 77 -11.82 11.98 4.06
CA ALA A 77 -12.77 12.86 4.75
C ALA A 77 -12.42 12.78 6.24
N PRO A 78 -12.58 13.87 6.98
CA PRO A 78 -12.24 13.85 8.41
C PRO A 78 -12.90 12.74 9.20
N THR A 79 -14.15 12.43 8.89
CA THR A 79 -14.85 11.36 9.59
C THR A 79 -14.40 9.99 9.20
N ALA A 80 -13.82 9.84 8.02
CA ALA A 80 -13.37 8.56 7.54
C ALA A 80 -12.03 8.15 8.15
N SER A 81 -11.33 9.08 8.74
CA SER A 81 -10.01 8.82 9.31
C SER A 81 -10.04 7.86 10.50
N ARG A 82 -11.20 7.55 10.99
CA ARG A 82 -11.33 6.68 12.16
C ARG A 82 -11.22 5.19 11.85
N LEU A 83 -11.16 4.82 10.63
CA LEU A 83 -11.05 3.40 10.27
C LEU A 83 -9.65 2.81 10.55
#